data_31b99511850140aee3e33495decd410f
#
_entry.id   31b99511850140aee3e33495decd410f
#
_cell.length_a   1.000
_cell.length_b   1.000
_cell.length_c   1.000
_cell.angle_alpha   90.00
_cell.angle_beta   90.00
_cell.angle_gamma   90.00
#
_symmetry.space_group_name_H-M   'P 1'
#
loop_
_entity.id
_entity.type
_entity.pdbx_description
1 polymer ?
#
loop_
_entity_poly.entity_id
_entity_poly.type
_entity_poly.pdbx_seq_one_letter_code
_entity_poly.pdbx_strand_id
1 'polypeptide(L)'
;MSSTGSASRAESTAGLVLAGGRSVRFGGEKAVAKLGGVPLLQIAVRRLQKSCRSVAVSVRPSSEAEALAAANGLATLYDAPGDAAGPLSGVKSGLIWASSIGARALAVSPCDAPLLPDDLFERLLDCAAGGAAMAETVEGRQPLCAVWPVDALPSVETMLHGGAHPPTWAALEQLGARKVRFDCPQAFANLNTREDLAAIEGRRAV
;
A
#
# COMPACT_ATOMS: atom_id res chain seq x y z
N MET A 1 -11.34 -27.35 6.02
CA MET A 1 -12.30 -26.81 5.01
C MET A 1 -12.11 -25.29 4.83
N SER A 2 -10.89 -24.80 4.53
CA SER A 2 -10.60 -23.33 4.51
C SER A 2 -10.06 -22.79 3.17
N SER A 3 -9.93 -23.59 2.12
CA SER A 3 -9.26 -23.16 0.88
C SER A 3 -10.16 -22.41 -0.11
N THR A 4 -11.46 -22.67 -0.13
CA THR A 4 -12.40 -22.03 -1.06
C THR A 4 -12.69 -20.55 -0.73
N GLY A 5 -12.66 -20.16 0.54
CA GLY A 5 -12.90 -18.77 0.96
C GLY A 5 -11.74 -17.83 0.66
N SER A 6 -10.50 -18.32 0.69
CA SER A 6 -9.29 -17.52 0.40
C SER A 6 -9.15 -17.21 -1.09
N ALA A 7 -9.38 -18.18 -1.96
CA ALA A 7 -9.32 -18.00 -3.42
C ALA A 7 -10.39 -16.99 -3.91
N SER A 8 -11.64 -17.11 -3.45
CA SER A 8 -12.73 -16.18 -3.79
C SER A 8 -12.44 -14.74 -3.33
N ARG A 9 -11.74 -14.59 -2.21
CA ARG A 9 -11.39 -13.28 -1.63
C ARG A 9 -10.24 -12.62 -2.41
N ALA A 10 -9.21 -13.38 -2.77
CA ALA A 10 -8.12 -12.89 -3.62
C ALA A 10 -8.64 -12.43 -4.98
N GLU A 11 -9.58 -13.15 -5.58
CA GLU A 11 -10.23 -12.80 -6.85
C GLU A 11 -11.02 -11.49 -6.79
N SER A 12 -11.50 -11.09 -5.61
CA SER A 12 -12.27 -9.85 -5.39
C SER A 12 -11.44 -8.70 -4.81
N THR A 13 -10.11 -8.87 -4.64
CA THR A 13 -9.22 -7.88 -4.06
C THR A 13 -8.23 -7.35 -5.09
N ALA A 14 -8.11 -6.03 -5.17
CA ALA A 14 -7.07 -5.30 -5.89
C ALA A 14 -5.96 -4.87 -4.92
N GLY A 15 -4.72 -4.78 -5.38
CA GLY A 15 -3.58 -4.29 -4.60
C GLY A 15 -3.09 -2.94 -5.12
N LEU A 16 -2.66 -2.06 -4.22
CA LEU A 16 -2.05 -0.78 -4.53
C LEU A 16 -0.74 -0.61 -3.78
N VAL A 17 0.35 -0.39 -4.51
CA VAL A 17 1.60 0.09 -3.92
C VAL A 17 1.67 1.61 -4.02
N LEU A 18 1.87 2.29 -2.90
CA LEU A 18 2.11 3.73 -2.87
C LEU A 18 3.61 4.02 -3.05
N ALA A 19 3.98 4.54 -4.21
CA ALA A 19 5.36 4.84 -4.60
C ALA A 19 5.59 6.31 -5.03
N GLY A 20 4.61 7.20 -4.84
CA GLY A 20 4.66 8.61 -5.25
C GLY A 20 5.50 9.55 -4.38
N GLY A 21 6.10 9.08 -3.30
CA GLY A 21 6.87 9.89 -2.35
C GLY A 21 8.12 10.53 -2.97
N ARG A 22 8.45 11.78 -2.55
CA ARG A 22 9.61 12.54 -3.09
C ARG A 22 10.97 12.04 -2.60
N SER A 23 11.03 11.16 -1.61
CA SER A 23 12.25 10.51 -1.08
C SER A 23 13.47 11.43 -0.86
N VAL A 24 13.25 12.69 -0.46
CA VAL A 24 14.27 13.76 -0.41
C VAL A 24 15.49 13.35 0.41
N ARG A 25 15.29 12.68 1.55
CA ARG A 25 16.38 12.22 2.44
C ARG A 25 17.12 10.99 1.94
N PHE A 26 16.55 10.26 1.00
CA PHE A 26 17.15 9.03 0.46
C PHE A 26 18.17 9.32 -0.66
N GLY A 27 18.15 10.52 -1.25
CA GLY A 27 19.03 10.92 -2.35
C GLY A 27 18.73 10.25 -3.69
N GLY A 28 17.47 9.84 -3.90
CA GLY A 28 16.96 9.17 -5.10
C GLY A 28 15.59 8.57 -4.86
N GLU A 29 14.98 7.94 -5.84
CA GLU A 29 13.68 7.29 -5.65
C GLU A 29 13.82 5.99 -4.85
N LYS A 30 13.21 5.93 -3.66
CA LYS A 30 13.23 4.74 -2.81
C LYS A 30 12.67 3.49 -3.54
N ALA A 31 11.65 3.67 -4.35
CA ALA A 31 10.96 2.58 -5.03
C ALA A 31 11.89 1.72 -5.90
N VAL A 32 12.93 2.32 -6.50
CA VAL A 32 13.91 1.60 -7.33
C VAL A 32 15.16 1.15 -6.56
N ALA A 33 15.32 1.59 -5.31
CA ALA A 33 16.41 1.12 -4.45
C ALA A 33 16.30 -0.39 -4.23
N LYS A 34 17.44 -1.08 -4.19
CA LYS A 34 17.47 -2.54 -4.13
C LYS A 34 17.84 -3.03 -2.74
N LEU A 35 17.07 -3.97 -2.22
CA LEU A 35 17.37 -4.78 -1.04
C LEU A 35 17.68 -6.21 -1.49
N GLY A 36 18.91 -6.66 -1.29
CA GLY A 36 19.34 -7.97 -1.77
C GLY A 36 19.19 -8.12 -3.30
N GLY A 37 19.47 -7.06 -4.05
CA GLY A 37 19.36 -7.04 -5.51
C GLY A 37 17.93 -6.82 -6.06
N VAL A 38 16.89 -6.83 -5.23
CA VAL A 38 15.48 -6.68 -5.64
C VAL A 38 14.98 -5.27 -5.32
N PRO A 39 14.42 -4.51 -6.29
CA PRO A 39 13.82 -3.20 -6.04
C PRO A 39 12.74 -3.25 -4.95
N LEU A 40 12.68 -2.23 -4.07
CA LEU A 40 11.67 -2.14 -3.00
C LEU A 40 10.25 -2.22 -3.55
N LEU A 41 9.98 -1.56 -4.68
CA LEU A 41 8.71 -1.64 -5.39
C LEU A 41 8.32 -3.10 -5.72
N GLN A 42 9.26 -3.89 -6.25
CA GLN A 42 8.99 -5.29 -6.59
C GLN A 42 8.73 -6.14 -5.34
N ILE A 43 9.40 -5.84 -4.22
CA ILE A 43 9.15 -6.53 -2.94
C ILE A 43 7.70 -6.28 -2.49
N ALA A 44 7.25 -5.02 -2.52
CA ALA A 44 5.89 -4.66 -2.15
C ALA A 44 4.84 -5.28 -3.10
N VAL A 45 5.09 -5.25 -4.41
CA VAL A 45 4.21 -5.86 -5.42
C VAL A 45 4.06 -7.36 -5.18
N ARG A 46 5.17 -8.10 -5.03
CA ARG A 46 5.14 -9.55 -4.78
C ARG A 46 4.37 -9.92 -3.51
N ARG A 47 4.43 -9.07 -2.48
CA ARG A 47 3.65 -9.27 -1.25
C ARG A 47 2.15 -9.14 -1.52
N LEU A 48 1.72 -8.09 -2.20
CA LEU A 48 0.31 -7.90 -2.56
C LEU A 48 -0.22 -9.00 -3.48
N GLN A 49 0.59 -9.49 -4.43
CA GLN A 49 0.22 -10.57 -5.35
C GLN A 49 -0.14 -11.90 -4.66
N LYS A 50 0.26 -12.09 -3.38
CA LYS A 50 -0.15 -13.26 -2.60
C LYS A 50 -1.64 -13.25 -2.23
N SER A 51 -2.25 -12.04 -2.15
CA SER A 51 -3.63 -11.84 -1.67
C SER A 51 -4.52 -11.04 -2.63
N CYS A 52 -3.97 -10.58 -3.76
CA CYS A 52 -4.67 -9.72 -4.71
C CYS A 52 -4.56 -10.29 -6.13
N ARG A 53 -5.67 -10.27 -6.87
CA ARG A 53 -5.69 -10.75 -8.28
C ARG A 53 -4.93 -9.83 -9.24
N SER A 54 -4.87 -8.53 -8.94
CA SER A 54 -4.21 -7.50 -9.74
C SER A 54 -3.58 -6.48 -8.83
N VAL A 55 -2.42 -5.93 -9.24
CA VAL A 55 -1.69 -4.92 -8.48
C VAL A 55 -1.39 -3.72 -9.37
N ALA A 56 -1.69 -2.52 -8.89
CA ALA A 56 -1.30 -1.25 -9.49
C ALA A 56 -0.31 -0.50 -8.59
N VAL A 57 0.33 0.50 -9.16
CA VAL A 57 1.31 1.35 -8.47
C VAL A 57 0.90 2.81 -8.62
N SER A 58 0.71 3.51 -7.49
CA SER A 58 0.58 4.96 -7.48
C SER A 58 1.96 5.58 -7.58
N VAL A 59 2.19 6.34 -8.64
CA VAL A 59 3.48 6.93 -9.01
C VAL A 59 3.35 8.41 -9.36
N ARG A 60 4.48 9.11 -9.39
CA ARG A 60 4.56 10.44 -10.02
C ARG A 60 4.84 10.28 -11.51
N PRO A 61 4.27 11.13 -12.36
CA PRO A 61 4.62 11.12 -13.78
C PRO A 61 6.13 11.29 -14.01
N SER A 62 6.66 10.58 -14.99
CA SER A 62 8.08 10.59 -15.40
C SER A 62 9.07 10.18 -14.29
N SER A 63 8.61 9.39 -13.33
CA SER A 63 9.44 8.87 -12.24
C SER A 63 10.12 7.54 -12.62
N GLU A 64 11.23 7.20 -11.94
CA GLU A 64 11.87 5.89 -12.11
C GLU A 64 10.95 4.75 -11.65
N ALA A 65 10.11 5.00 -10.64
CA ALA A 65 9.09 4.06 -10.18
C ALA A 65 8.05 3.74 -11.26
N GLU A 66 7.62 4.76 -12.03
CA GLU A 66 6.72 4.58 -13.18
C GLU A 66 7.36 3.71 -14.25
N ALA A 67 8.59 4.03 -14.66
CA ALA A 67 9.33 3.26 -15.65
C ALA A 67 9.50 1.79 -15.21
N LEU A 68 9.83 1.57 -13.94
CA LEU A 68 9.97 0.23 -13.38
C LEU A 68 8.63 -0.53 -13.34
N ALA A 69 7.54 0.13 -12.97
CA ALA A 69 6.20 -0.46 -12.95
C ALA A 69 5.76 -0.87 -14.37
N ALA A 70 5.93 0.03 -15.35
CA ALA A 70 5.61 -0.23 -16.75
C ALA A 70 6.43 -1.39 -17.33
N ALA A 71 7.73 -1.45 -17.05
CA ALA A 71 8.61 -2.53 -17.47
C ALA A 71 8.21 -3.91 -16.91
N ASN A 72 7.45 -3.93 -15.78
CA ASN A 72 6.91 -5.14 -15.18
C ASN A 72 5.42 -5.38 -15.51
N GLY A 73 4.84 -4.65 -16.48
CA GLY A 73 3.45 -4.81 -16.91
C GLY A 73 2.42 -4.42 -15.85
N LEU A 74 2.78 -3.59 -14.88
CA LEU A 74 1.89 -3.12 -13.83
C LEU A 74 1.12 -1.87 -14.26
N ALA A 75 -0.13 -1.76 -13.86
CA ALA A 75 -0.90 -0.53 -14.02
C ALA A 75 -0.28 0.60 -13.18
N THR A 76 -0.10 1.76 -13.78
CA THR A 76 0.38 2.98 -13.12
C THR A 76 -0.78 3.94 -12.92
N LEU A 77 -0.89 4.47 -11.69
CA LEU A 77 -1.95 5.40 -11.30
C LEU A 77 -1.32 6.71 -10.86
N TYR A 78 -2.00 7.81 -11.17
CA TYR A 78 -1.56 9.16 -10.83
C TYR A 78 -2.59 9.84 -9.93
N ASP A 79 -2.14 10.75 -9.09
CA ASP A 79 -3.05 11.63 -8.35
C ASP A 79 -3.84 12.50 -9.33
N ALA A 80 -5.12 12.70 -9.06
CA ALA A 80 -5.94 13.52 -9.96
C ALA A 80 -5.51 14.99 -9.90
N PRO A 81 -5.61 15.72 -11.04
CA PRO A 81 -5.34 17.16 -11.05
C PRO A 81 -6.21 17.89 -10.02
N GLY A 82 -5.58 18.70 -9.17
CA GLY A 82 -6.27 19.46 -8.12
C GLY A 82 -6.37 18.75 -6.77
N ASP A 83 -6.06 17.46 -6.68
CA ASP A 83 -5.93 16.80 -5.39
C ASP A 83 -4.66 17.28 -4.67
N ALA A 84 -4.74 17.45 -3.36
CA ALA A 84 -3.56 17.71 -2.53
C ALA A 84 -2.65 16.47 -2.56
N ALA A 85 -1.34 16.70 -2.75
CA ALA A 85 -0.39 15.59 -2.80
C ALA A 85 -0.33 14.84 -1.48
N GLY A 86 -0.46 13.51 -1.52
CA GLY A 86 -0.36 12.68 -0.33
C GLY A 86 -0.95 11.28 -0.50
N PRO A 87 -0.78 10.42 0.51
CA PRO A 87 -1.17 9.00 0.38
C PRO A 87 -2.66 8.79 0.07
N LEU A 88 -3.55 9.65 0.60
CA LEU A 88 -4.99 9.48 0.41
C LEU A 88 -5.43 9.76 -1.05
N SER A 89 -4.73 10.65 -1.78
CA SER A 89 -4.97 10.87 -3.20
C SER A 89 -4.60 9.63 -4.02
N GLY A 90 -3.48 8.98 -3.70
CA GLY A 90 -3.13 7.69 -4.29
C GLY A 90 -4.16 6.60 -3.96
N VAL A 91 -4.69 6.57 -2.74
CA VAL A 91 -5.78 5.63 -2.36
C VAL A 91 -7.03 5.90 -3.19
N LYS A 92 -7.43 7.17 -3.39
CA LYS A 92 -8.56 7.53 -4.26
C LYS A 92 -8.38 6.98 -5.67
N SER A 93 -7.24 7.24 -6.30
CA SER A 93 -6.93 6.73 -7.63
C SER A 93 -6.95 5.19 -7.67
N GLY A 94 -6.46 4.54 -6.59
CA GLY A 94 -6.53 3.10 -6.41
C GLY A 94 -7.96 2.57 -6.31
N LEU A 95 -8.85 3.23 -5.58
CA LEU A 95 -10.25 2.85 -5.44
C LEU A 95 -11.02 2.98 -6.77
N ILE A 96 -10.77 4.06 -7.54
CA ILE A 96 -11.32 4.24 -8.89
C ILE A 96 -10.88 3.08 -9.79
N TRP A 97 -9.59 2.77 -9.81
CA TRP A 97 -9.06 1.66 -10.60
C TRP A 97 -9.62 0.31 -10.14
N ALA A 98 -9.65 0.04 -8.83
CA ALA A 98 -10.20 -1.20 -8.27
C ALA A 98 -11.66 -1.40 -8.67
N SER A 99 -12.47 -0.33 -8.63
CA SER A 99 -13.84 -0.34 -9.11
C SER A 99 -13.93 -0.70 -10.60
N SER A 100 -13.07 -0.10 -11.43
CA SER A 100 -13.08 -0.33 -12.89
C SER A 100 -12.76 -1.77 -13.29
N ILE A 101 -12.02 -2.51 -12.48
CA ILE A 101 -11.70 -3.92 -12.69
C ILE A 101 -12.66 -4.87 -11.94
N GLY A 102 -13.71 -4.35 -11.30
CA GLY A 102 -14.69 -5.13 -10.57
C GLY A 102 -14.20 -5.73 -9.26
N ALA A 103 -13.16 -5.17 -8.63
CA ALA A 103 -12.76 -5.54 -7.29
C ALA A 103 -13.74 -4.99 -6.24
N ARG A 104 -13.80 -5.65 -5.09
CA ARG A 104 -14.62 -5.21 -3.94
C ARG A 104 -13.79 -4.57 -2.83
N ALA A 105 -12.49 -4.87 -2.79
CA ALA A 105 -11.56 -4.35 -1.82
C ALA A 105 -10.26 -3.90 -2.47
N LEU A 106 -9.60 -2.90 -1.87
CA LEU A 106 -8.29 -2.40 -2.22
C LEU A 106 -7.34 -2.61 -1.03
N ALA A 107 -6.35 -3.48 -1.19
CA ALA A 107 -5.25 -3.63 -0.24
C ALA A 107 -4.13 -2.63 -0.57
N VAL A 108 -3.74 -1.80 0.40
CA VAL A 108 -2.76 -0.73 0.21
C VAL A 108 -1.48 -1.05 0.96
N SER A 109 -0.34 -0.90 0.30
CA SER A 109 1.00 -1.11 0.84
C SER A 109 1.92 0.07 0.54
N PRO A 110 2.74 0.55 1.49
CA PRO A 110 3.84 1.43 1.16
C PRO A 110 4.94 0.64 0.42
N CYS A 111 5.71 1.32 -0.43
CA CYS A 111 6.85 0.69 -1.12
C CYS A 111 8.12 0.62 -0.27
N ASP A 112 8.22 1.41 0.80
CA ASP A 112 9.42 1.62 1.60
C ASP A 112 9.45 0.85 2.93
N ALA A 113 8.54 -0.11 3.13
CA ALA A 113 8.53 -1.05 4.26
C ALA A 113 8.76 -2.50 3.77
N PRO A 114 9.99 -2.89 3.44
CA PRO A 114 10.28 -4.18 2.79
C PRO A 114 10.14 -5.39 3.70
N LEU A 115 10.13 -5.20 5.02
CA LEU A 115 10.10 -6.28 6.00
C LEU A 115 8.69 -6.61 6.53
N LEU A 116 7.64 -6.00 5.97
CA LEU A 116 6.25 -6.28 6.37
C LEU A 116 5.96 -7.78 6.41
N PRO A 117 5.17 -8.28 7.38
CA PRO A 117 4.83 -9.69 7.51
C PRO A 117 4.20 -10.26 6.24
N ASP A 118 4.51 -11.50 5.93
CA ASP A 118 4.01 -12.17 4.74
C ASP A 118 2.50 -12.43 4.78
N ASP A 119 1.93 -12.60 5.97
CA ASP A 119 0.51 -12.82 6.25
C ASP A 119 -0.29 -11.52 6.46
N LEU A 120 0.36 -10.35 6.30
CA LEU A 120 -0.22 -9.05 6.58
C LEU A 120 -1.59 -8.86 5.90
N PHE A 121 -1.64 -9.01 4.58
CA PHE A 121 -2.87 -8.71 3.83
C PHE A 121 -3.93 -9.80 3.99
N GLU A 122 -3.56 -11.05 4.20
CA GLU A 122 -4.50 -12.12 4.54
C GLU A 122 -5.22 -11.78 5.84
N ARG A 123 -4.49 -11.44 6.91
CA ARG A 123 -5.05 -11.06 8.20
C ARG A 123 -5.90 -9.79 8.15
N LEU A 124 -5.46 -8.78 7.36
CA LEU A 124 -6.24 -7.55 7.18
C LEU A 124 -7.56 -7.84 6.46
N LEU A 125 -7.54 -8.64 5.39
CA LEU A 125 -8.72 -9.02 4.62
C LEU A 125 -9.70 -9.86 5.46
N ASP A 126 -9.19 -10.77 6.28
CA ASP A 126 -10.01 -11.57 7.19
C ASP A 126 -10.71 -10.69 8.22
N CYS A 127 -9.96 -9.77 8.82
CA CYS A 127 -10.51 -8.86 9.80
C CYS A 127 -11.47 -7.84 9.19
N ALA A 128 -11.21 -7.35 7.98
CA ALA A 128 -12.05 -6.37 7.29
C ALA A 128 -13.48 -6.88 7.09
N ALA A 129 -13.66 -8.17 6.76
CA ALA A 129 -14.96 -8.80 6.57
C ALA A 129 -15.88 -8.00 5.63
N GLY A 130 -15.31 -7.42 4.57
CA GLY A 130 -16.01 -6.55 3.60
C GLY A 130 -15.97 -5.05 3.90
N GLY A 131 -15.54 -4.64 5.10
CA GLY A 131 -15.31 -3.23 5.48
C GLY A 131 -13.85 -2.82 5.37
N ALA A 132 -13.45 -1.81 6.15
CA ALA A 132 -12.07 -1.34 6.23
C ALA A 132 -11.30 -2.03 7.39
N ALA A 133 -9.98 -2.23 7.20
CA ALA A 133 -9.07 -2.65 8.26
C ALA A 133 -7.70 -2.00 8.08
N MET A 134 -6.99 -1.74 9.18
CA MET A 134 -5.61 -1.26 9.15
C MET A 134 -4.74 -2.02 10.15
N ALA A 135 -3.46 -2.12 9.85
CA ALA A 135 -2.50 -2.67 10.78
C ALA A 135 -2.22 -1.71 11.94
N GLU A 136 -1.94 -2.27 13.11
CA GLU A 136 -1.52 -1.55 14.31
C GLU A 136 -0.39 -2.35 14.98
N THR A 137 0.60 -1.64 15.53
CA THR A 137 1.68 -2.21 16.34
C THR A 137 1.68 -1.56 17.72
N VAL A 138 2.57 -1.99 18.60
CA VAL A 138 2.78 -1.30 19.89
C VAL A 138 3.29 0.14 19.73
N GLU A 139 3.89 0.46 18.59
CA GLU A 139 4.37 1.82 18.25
C GLU A 139 3.27 2.69 17.64
N GLY A 140 2.10 2.12 17.32
CA GLY A 140 0.96 2.84 16.81
C GLY A 140 0.36 2.29 15.52
N ARG A 141 -0.50 3.10 14.92
CA ARG A 141 -1.23 2.80 13.70
C ARG A 141 -0.31 2.76 12.48
N GLN A 142 -0.60 1.83 11.57
CA GLN A 142 0.12 1.67 10.30
C GLN A 142 -0.85 1.91 9.12
N PRO A 143 -1.29 3.16 8.89
CA PRO A 143 -2.42 3.44 8.00
C PRO A 143 -2.14 3.20 6.52
N LEU A 144 -0.88 3.06 6.12
CA LEU A 144 -0.52 2.70 4.75
C LEU A 144 -0.48 1.18 4.54
N CYS A 145 -0.64 0.39 5.61
CA CYS A 145 -0.87 -1.05 5.61
C CYS A 145 -2.35 -1.31 5.93
N ALA A 146 -3.22 -1.19 4.94
CA ALA A 146 -4.67 -1.18 5.13
C ALA A 146 -5.44 -1.85 4.00
N VAL A 147 -6.67 -2.26 4.29
CA VAL A 147 -7.67 -2.68 3.32
C VAL A 147 -8.81 -1.68 3.34
N TRP A 148 -9.24 -1.26 2.17
CA TRP A 148 -10.31 -0.31 1.93
C TRP A 148 -11.42 -1.01 1.14
N PRO A 149 -12.70 -0.94 1.54
CA PRO A 149 -13.79 -1.38 0.68
C PRO A 149 -13.94 -0.40 -0.49
N VAL A 150 -14.22 -0.90 -1.69
CA VAL A 150 -14.28 -0.05 -2.89
C VAL A 150 -15.44 0.95 -2.82
N ASP A 151 -16.50 0.63 -2.12
CA ASP A 151 -17.65 1.53 -1.86
C ASP A 151 -17.31 2.70 -0.92
N ALA A 152 -16.11 2.74 -0.33
CA ALA A 152 -15.61 3.91 0.39
C ALA A 152 -15.21 5.08 -0.54
N LEU A 153 -15.16 4.88 -1.86
CA LEU A 153 -14.73 5.92 -2.81
C LEU A 153 -15.46 7.26 -2.63
N PRO A 154 -16.81 7.34 -2.54
CA PRO A 154 -17.50 8.62 -2.36
C PRO A 154 -17.11 9.34 -1.05
N SER A 155 -16.85 8.58 0.01
CA SER A 155 -16.40 9.16 1.28
C SER A 155 -14.99 9.74 1.16
N VAL A 156 -14.07 9.03 0.49
CA VAL A 156 -12.70 9.51 0.26
C VAL A 156 -12.70 10.75 -0.65
N GLU A 157 -13.53 10.80 -1.68
CA GLU A 157 -13.71 11.98 -2.54
C GLU A 157 -14.18 13.20 -1.73
N THR A 158 -15.17 12.98 -0.85
CA THR A 158 -15.68 14.04 0.04
C THR A 158 -14.58 14.56 0.97
N MET A 159 -13.75 13.67 1.53
CA MET A 159 -12.65 14.05 2.42
C MET A 159 -11.54 14.85 1.72
N LEU A 160 -11.35 14.64 0.41
CA LEU A 160 -10.37 15.36 -0.40
C LEU A 160 -10.94 16.62 -1.05
N HIS A 161 -12.25 16.88 -0.90
CA HIS A 161 -12.89 18.01 -1.54
C HIS A 161 -12.28 19.35 -1.10
N GLY A 162 -12.15 20.28 -2.06
CA GLY A 162 -11.61 21.62 -1.79
C GLY A 162 -10.11 21.65 -1.49
N GLY A 163 -9.35 20.61 -1.85
CA GLY A 163 -7.90 20.53 -1.59
C GLY A 163 -7.56 20.10 -0.15
N ALA A 164 -8.55 19.64 0.62
CA ALA A 164 -8.30 19.06 1.94
C ALA A 164 -7.49 17.76 1.80
N HIS A 165 -6.62 17.48 2.76
CA HIS A 165 -5.86 16.23 2.82
C HIS A 165 -5.76 15.74 4.27
N PRO A 166 -6.82 15.11 4.79
CA PRO A 166 -6.76 14.56 6.13
C PRO A 166 -5.72 13.43 6.21
N PRO A 167 -5.16 13.16 7.41
CA PRO A 167 -4.29 12.01 7.60
C PRO A 167 -5.01 10.71 7.23
N THR A 168 -4.32 9.78 6.56
CA THR A 168 -4.89 8.51 6.10
C THR A 168 -5.53 7.70 7.25
N TRP A 169 -4.95 7.76 8.45
CA TRP A 169 -5.53 7.09 9.62
C TRP A 169 -6.90 7.67 10.02
N ALA A 170 -7.09 8.99 9.86
CA ALA A 170 -8.37 9.63 10.19
C ALA A 170 -9.48 9.21 9.20
N ALA A 171 -9.13 9.11 7.92
CA ALA A 171 -10.05 8.59 6.90
C ALA A 171 -10.45 7.13 7.21
N LEU A 172 -9.50 6.27 7.58
CA LEU A 172 -9.79 4.90 7.98
C LEU A 172 -10.66 4.81 9.23
N GLU A 173 -10.43 5.65 10.25
CA GLU A 173 -11.28 5.70 11.44
C GLU A 173 -12.70 6.15 11.12
N GLN A 174 -12.87 7.15 10.25
CA GLN A 174 -14.19 7.59 9.80
C GLN A 174 -14.97 6.49 9.08
N LEU A 175 -14.27 5.57 8.40
CA LEU A 175 -14.85 4.37 7.78
C LEU A 175 -15.07 3.23 8.77
N GLY A 176 -14.78 3.41 10.06
CA GLY A 176 -14.90 2.36 11.06
C GLY A 176 -13.88 1.23 10.89
N ALA A 177 -12.69 1.53 10.38
CA ALA A 177 -11.66 0.53 10.11
C ALA A 177 -11.30 -0.29 11.36
N ARG A 178 -11.35 -1.61 11.23
CA ARG A 178 -10.90 -2.54 12.26
C ARG A 178 -9.38 -2.53 12.37
N LYS A 179 -8.86 -2.59 13.60
CA LYS A 179 -7.42 -2.62 13.87
C LYS A 179 -6.95 -4.06 14.01
N VAL A 180 -5.94 -4.42 13.23
CA VAL A 180 -5.29 -5.74 13.29
C VAL A 180 -3.92 -5.57 13.94
N ARG A 181 -3.74 -6.16 15.12
CA ARG A 181 -2.50 -6.05 15.88
C ARG A 181 -1.40 -6.98 15.36
N PHE A 182 -0.20 -6.41 15.23
CA PHE A 182 1.04 -7.12 14.91
C PHE A 182 2.07 -6.85 15.99
N ASP A 183 2.68 -7.91 16.51
CA ASP A 183 3.63 -7.84 17.64
C ASP A 183 5.10 -7.65 17.18
N CYS A 184 5.31 -7.29 15.89
CA CYS A 184 6.62 -7.08 15.29
C CYS A 184 6.75 -5.66 14.71
N PRO A 185 6.84 -4.59 15.54
CA PRO A 185 6.87 -3.21 15.05
C PRO A 185 8.03 -2.94 14.10
N GLN A 186 9.19 -3.59 14.28
CA GLN A 186 10.36 -3.44 13.42
C GLN A 186 10.09 -3.87 11.97
N ALA A 187 9.13 -4.77 11.75
CA ALA A 187 8.73 -5.19 10.41
C ALA A 187 7.99 -4.09 9.64
N PHE A 188 7.42 -3.10 10.34
CA PHE A 188 6.72 -1.96 9.75
C PHE A 188 7.61 -0.73 9.58
N ALA A 189 8.90 -0.83 9.92
CA ALA A 189 9.82 0.28 9.79
C ALA A 189 9.99 0.70 8.32
N ASN A 190 9.81 2.00 8.05
CA ASN A 190 10.08 2.59 6.75
C ASN A 190 11.57 2.81 6.55
N LEU A 191 12.08 2.47 5.37
CA LEU A 191 13.42 2.86 4.93
C LEU A 191 13.41 4.33 4.52
N ASN A 192 14.05 5.19 5.30
CA ASN A 192 14.08 6.63 5.05
C ASN A 192 15.42 7.11 4.49
N THR A 193 16.49 6.37 4.72
CA THR A 193 17.86 6.70 4.30
C THR A 193 18.54 5.48 3.64
N ARG A 194 19.70 5.70 3.01
CA ARG A 194 20.53 4.61 2.47
C ARG A 194 21.18 3.78 3.59
N GLU A 195 21.40 4.41 4.74
CA GLU A 195 21.92 3.77 5.94
C GLU A 195 20.92 2.77 6.52
N ASP A 196 19.60 3.09 6.50
CA ASP A 196 18.55 2.14 6.90
C ASP A 196 18.58 0.90 6.01
N LEU A 197 18.74 1.09 4.69
CA LEU A 197 18.82 -0.01 3.73
C LEU A 197 20.05 -0.90 4.01
N ALA A 198 21.23 -0.30 4.19
CA ALA A 198 22.47 -1.02 4.49
C ALA A 198 22.37 -1.80 5.81
N ALA A 199 21.74 -1.21 6.84
CA ALA A 199 21.53 -1.87 8.12
C ALA A 199 20.65 -3.13 8.01
N ILE A 200 19.65 -3.13 7.13
CA ILE A 200 18.82 -4.33 6.88
C ILE A 200 19.61 -5.37 6.09
N GLU A 201 20.39 -4.97 5.08
CA GLU A 201 21.23 -5.89 4.31
C GLU A 201 22.26 -6.61 5.21
N GLY A 202 22.91 -5.86 6.09
CA GLY A 202 23.86 -6.43 7.04
C GLY A 202 23.25 -7.49 7.98
N ARG A 203 21.98 -7.33 8.39
CA ARG A 203 21.28 -8.31 9.23
C ARG A 203 20.84 -9.58 8.48
N ARG A 204 20.74 -9.54 7.16
CA ARG A 204 20.39 -10.71 6.31
C ARG A 204 21.59 -11.55 5.93
N ALA A 205 22.81 -11.01 6.08
CA ALA A 205 24.06 -11.68 5.73
C ALA A 205 24.64 -12.51 6.90
N VAL A 206 24.05 -12.46 8.07
CA VAL A 206 24.40 -13.24 9.29
C VAL A 206 23.31 -14.30 9.52
#